data_ecdb72b71203b892c3f73d069e10bd91
#
_entry.id   ecdb72b71203b892c3f73d069e10bd91
#
_cell.length_a   1.000
_cell.length_b   1.000
_cell.length_c   1.000
_cell.angle_alpha   90.00
_cell.angle_beta   90.00
_cell.angle_gamma   90.00
#
_symmetry.space_group_name_H-M   'P 1'
#
loop_
_entity.id
_entity.type
_entity.pdbx_description
1 polymer ?
#
loop_
_entity_poly.entity_id
_entity_poly.type
_entity_poly.pdbx_seq_one_letter_code
_entity_poly.pdbx_strand_id
1 'polypeptide(L)'
;MKNRFFLVIATVAAVAIMTSCAKVPQEALDAAKAAIETAQTAQADVYFPAEFAALNDQLTVINQDIETQKSKTAKDFKLVKTNAEAIALQAGELTAKVEAKKAEVKAEAETMMAGATTLLDEAKALLLKAPKGKEGKAVLDEMKNELAAVETSLTDAKALYDGGTNYVVVVDKVKAATETLNGIIAELKAAIVKAGGKV
;
A
#
# COMPACT_ATOMS: atom_id res chain seq x y z
N MET A 1 76.37 8.54 -3.11
CA MET A 1 75.25 7.66 -3.48
C MET A 1 74.18 7.47 -2.39
N LYS A 2 74.51 7.77 -1.13
CA LYS A 2 73.57 7.62 0.01
C LYS A 2 72.36 8.60 -0.02
N ASN A 3 72.50 9.84 -0.52
CA ASN A 3 71.48 10.84 -0.50
C ASN A 3 70.37 10.67 -1.57
N ARG A 4 70.68 9.91 -2.64
CA ARG A 4 69.62 9.64 -3.69
C ARG A 4 68.68 8.54 -3.28
N PHE A 5 69.06 7.63 -2.39
CA PHE A 5 68.22 6.54 -1.87
C PHE A 5 67.22 7.06 -0.85
N PHE A 6 67.52 8.06 -0.06
CA PHE A 6 66.65 8.68 0.90
C PHE A 6 65.54 9.51 0.21
N LEU A 7 65.84 10.13 -0.93
CA LEU A 7 64.89 10.93 -1.66
C LEU A 7 63.81 10.07 -2.36
N VAL A 8 64.16 8.85 -2.80
CA VAL A 8 63.19 7.93 -3.43
C VAL A 8 62.27 7.32 -2.40
N ILE A 9 62.74 7.03 -1.18
CA ILE A 9 61.90 6.49 -0.10
C ILE A 9 60.91 7.56 0.40
N ALA A 10 61.32 8.83 0.47
CA ALA A 10 60.46 9.92 0.88
C ALA A 10 59.33 10.21 -0.13
N THR A 11 59.59 10.06 -1.45
CA THR A 11 58.58 10.23 -2.50
C THR A 11 57.54 9.07 -2.54
N VAL A 12 57.97 7.82 -2.26
CA VAL A 12 57.05 6.68 -2.19
C VAL A 12 56.13 6.76 -0.95
N ALA A 13 56.65 7.26 0.18
CA ALA A 13 55.84 7.47 1.39
C ALA A 13 54.83 8.61 1.23
N ALA A 14 55.15 9.67 0.47
CA ALA A 14 54.21 10.78 0.23
C ALA A 14 53.06 10.42 -0.70
N VAL A 15 53.22 9.47 -1.63
CA VAL A 15 52.15 8.99 -2.51
C VAL A 15 51.17 8.10 -1.77
N ALA A 16 51.57 7.40 -0.71
CA ALA A 16 50.70 6.52 0.08
C ALA A 16 49.70 7.28 0.97
N ILE A 17 49.89 8.59 1.20
CA ILE A 17 49.01 9.39 2.08
C ILE A 17 47.83 10.04 1.32
N MET A 18 47.84 10.01 -0.01
CA MET A 18 46.79 10.66 -0.84
C MET A 18 45.56 9.81 -1.06
N THR A 19 45.44 8.58 -0.51
CA THR A 19 44.32 7.67 -0.82
C THR A 19 43.27 7.57 0.27
N SER A 20 43.25 8.44 1.29
CA SER A 20 42.40 8.25 2.46
C SER A 20 41.23 9.24 2.62
N CYS A 21 40.75 9.89 1.58
CA CYS A 21 39.51 10.67 1.67
C CYS A 21 38.41 10.07 0.80
N ALA A 22 38.01 8.84 1.11
CA ALA A 22 36.77 8.32 0.56
C ALA A 22 35.60 9.19 1.07
N LYS A 23 34.92 9.86 0.15
CA LYS A 23 33.73 10.69 0.46
C LYS A 23 32.50 9.81 0.53
N VAL A 24 31.58 10.16 1.43
CA VAL A 24 30.25 9.57 1.46
C VAL A 24 29.58 9.76 0.08
N PRO A 25 28.98 8.72 -0.52
CA PRO A 25 28.36 8.80 -1.85
C PRO A 25 27.00 9.49 -1.78
N GLN A 26 27.02 10.80 -1.57
CA GLN A 26 25.83 11.61 -1.31
C GLN A 26 24.80 11.50 -2.44
N GLU A 27 25.24 11.54 -3.69
CA GLU A 27 24.38 11.44 -4.88
C GLU A 27 23.58 10.12 -4.91
N ALA A 28 24.22 8.98 -4.60
CA ALA A 28 23.52 7.69 -4.54
C ALA A 28 22.52 7.63 -3.37
N LEU A 29 22.87 8.23 -2.23
CA LEU A 29 21.98 8.31 -1.07
C LEU A 29 20.76 9.19 -1.34
N ASP A 30 20.97 10.32 -1.98
CA ASP A 30 19.86 11.24 -2.33
C ASP A 30 18.96 10.60 -3.39
N ALA A 31 19.53 9.87 -4.36
CA ALA A 31 18.75 9.11 -5.34
C ALA A 31 17.92 8.00 -4.67
N ALA A 32 18.47 7.27 -3.69
CA ALA A 32 17.73 6.25 -2.94
C ALA A 32 16.55 6.85 -2.17
N LYS A 33 16.79 7.97 -1.46
CA LYS A 33 15.73 8.67 -0.72
C LYS A 33 14.63 9.18 -1.65
N ALA A 34 15.00 9.86 -2.74
CA ALA A 34 14.04 10.36 -3.71
C ALA A 34 13.20 9.23 -4.35
N ALA A 35 13.81 8.07 -4.61
CA ALA A 35 13.10 6.91 -5.13
C ALA A 35 12.10 6.34 -4.11
N ILE A 36 12.47 6.26 -2.82
CA ILE A 36 11.56 5.84 -1.73
C ILE A 36 10.39 6.83 -1.59
N GLU A 37 10.66 8.15 -1.62
CA GLU A 37 9.62 9.18 -1.57
C GLU A 37 8.67 9.08 -2.78
N THR A 38 9.20 8.77 -3.96
CA THR A 38 8.40 8.52 -5.16
C THR A 38 7.50 7.30 -4.99
N ALA A 39 8.03 6.20 -4.44
CA ALA A 39 7.25 5.00 -4.13
C ALA A 39 6.15 5.28 -3.09
N GLN A 40 6.44 6.10 -2.07
CA GLN A 40 5.45 6.52 -1.08
C GLN A 40 4.34 7.38 -1.71
N THR A 41 4.72 8.32 -2.57
CA THR A 41 3.75 9.15 -3.30
C THR A 41 2.85 8.31 -4.21
N ALA A 42 3.38 7.23 -4.77
CA ALA A 42 2.61 6.24 -5.51
C ALA A 42 1.72 5.37 -4.61
N GLN A 43 1.84 5.47 -3.28
CA GLN A 43 1.11 4.68 -2.26
C GLN A 43 1.65 3.26 -2.07
N ALA A 44 2.98 3.07 -2.18
CA ALA A 44 3.60 1.77 -1.95
C ALA A 44 3.35 1.24 -0.53
N ASP A 45 3.24 2.12 0.45
CA ASP A 45 2.87 1.83 1.84
C ASP A 45 1.46 1.23 1.98
N VAL A 46 0.57 1.51 1.05
CA VAL A 46 -0.81 0.98 1.02
C VAL A 46 -0.90 -0.34 0.27
N TYR A 47 -0.30 -0.41 -0.92
CA TYR A 47 -0.44 -1.57 -1.82
C TYR A 47 0.60 -2.66 -1.57
N PHE A 48 1.77 -2.31 -1.05
CA PHE A 48 2.89 -3.21 -0.75
C PHE A 48 3.60 -2.82 0.55
N PRO A 49 2.89 -2.83 1.70
CA PRO A 49 3.43 -2.30 2.97
C PRO A 49 4.70 -3.01 3.43
N ALA A 50 4.82 -4.32 3.22
CA ALA A 50 5.99 -5.09 3.64
C ALA A 50 7.24 -4.73 2.82
N GLU A 51 7.11 -4.63 1.49
CA GLU A 51 8.19 -4.26 0.59
C GLU A 51 8.63 -2.81 0.82
N PHE A 52 7.69 -1.91 1.07
CA PHE A 52 7.98 -0.52 1.37
C PHE A 52 8.71 -0.37 2.72
N ALA A 53 8.29 -1.10 3.76
CA ALA A 53 8.97 -1.13 5.05
C ALA A 53 10.41 -1.64 4.89
N ALA A 54 10.63 -2.71 4.11
CA ALA A 54 11.96 -3.28 3.87
C ALA A 54 12.92 -2.28 3.20
N LEU A 55 12.44 -1.41 2.30
CA LEU A 55 13.28 -0.35 1.71
C LEU A 55 13.73 0.68 2.76
N ASN A 56 12.85 1.07 3.66
CA ASN A 56 13.19 2.00 4.75
C ASN A 56 14.18 1.37 5.75
N ASP A 57 14.02 0.09 6.06
CA ASP A 57 14.95 -0.65 6.92
C ASP A 57 16.35 -0.73 6.27
N GLN A 58 16.42 -1.03 4.97
CA GLN A 58 17.69 -1.04 4.22
C GLN A 58 18.36 0.34 4.24
N LEU A 59 17.62 1.43 4.06
CA LEU A 59 18.14 2.78 4.14
C LEU A 59 18.67 3.10 5.56
N THR A 60 18.01 2.59 6.59
CA THR A 60 18.47 2.72 7.98
C THR A 60 19.80 2.00 8.20
N VAL A 61 19.96 0.78 7.68
CA VAL A 61 21.21 0.01 7.72
C VAL A 61 22.35 0.77 7.02
N ILE A 62 22.08 1.34 5.84
CA ILE A 62 23.07 2.16 5.12
C ILE A 62 23.54 3.34 5.97
N ASN A 63 22.63 4.03 6.66
CA ASN A 63 22.99 5.15 7.51
C ASN A 63 23.88 4.70 8.70
N GLN A 64 23.61 3.54 9.29
CA GLN A 64 24.46 2.94 10.31
C GLN A 64 25.85 2.57 9.78
N ASP A 65 25.92 2.01 8.57
CA ASP A 65 27.18 1.68 7.89
C ASP A 65 28.01 2.94 7.62
N ILE A 66 27.39 4.04 7.22
CA ILE A 66 28.05 5.33 7.02
C ILE A 66 28.71 5.79 8.32
N GLU A 67 27.99 5.77 9.44
CA GLU A 67 28.57 6.18 10.73
C GLU A 67 29.70 5.23 11.16
N THR A 68 29.54 3.95 10.93
CA THR A 68 30.58 2.94 11.17
C THR A 68 31.84 3.22 10.33
N GLN A 69 31.69 3.53 9.04
CA GLN A 69 32.80 3.84 8.16
C GLN A 69 33.49 5.18 8.51
N LYS A 70 32.69 6.18 8.94
CA LYS A 70 33.23 7.48 9.39
C LYS A 70 34.18 7.35 10.59
N SER A 71 33.92 6.38 11.48
CA SER A 71 34.74 6.14 12.67
C SER A 71 36.08 5.41 12.37
N LYS A 72 36.23 4.80 11.18
CA LYS A 72 37.45 4.07 10.79
C LYS A 72 38.53 5.01 10.27
N THR A 73 39.80 4.62 10.50
CA THR A 73 40.97 5.33 9.95
C THR A 73 41.00 5.21 8.42
N ALA A 74 40.77 4.01 7.88
CA ALA A 74 40.63 3.75 6.45
C ALA A 74 39.15 3.63 6.11
N LYS A 75 38.57 4.65 5.50
CA LYS A 75 37.14 4.71 5.14
C LYS A 75 36.91 4.06 3.78
N ASP A 76 35.92 3.19 3.70
CA ASP A 76 35.45 2.60 2.42
C ASP A 76 33.91 2.68 2.33
N PHE A 77 33.43 3.46 1.38
CA PHE A 77 32.00 3.66 1.13
C PHE A 77 31.51 2.96 -0.15
N LYS A 78 32.27 2.05 -0.74
CA LYS A 78 31.85 1.33 -1.96
C LYS A 78 30.57 0.55 -1.74
N LEU A 79 30.49 -0.20 -0.63
CA LEU A 79 29.30 -0.98 -0.29
C LEU A 79 28.10 -0.07 -0.02
N VAL A 80 28.30 1.05 0.68
CA VAL A 80 27.26 2.07 0.89
C VAL A 80 26.72 2.58 -0.43
N LYS A 81 27.59 2.88 -1.40
CA LYS A 81 27.17 3.32 -2.74
C LYS A 81 26.35 2.24 -3.46
N THR A 82 26.88 1.01 -3.52
CA THR A 82 26.20 -0.10 -4.20
C THR A 82 24.83 -0.40 -3.58
N ASN A 83 24.73 -0.39 -2.25
CA ASN A 83 23.47 -0.62 -1.56
C ASN A 83 22.47 0.51 -1.78
N ALA A 84 22.92 1.78 -1.79
CA ALA A 84 22.07 2.92 -2.09
C ALA A 84 21.53 2.86 -3.53
N GLU A 85 22.39 2.53 -4.50
CA GLU A 85 21.97 2.32 -5.90
C GLU A 85 20.95 1.17 -6.03
N ALA A 86 21.15 0.08 -5.27
CA ALA A 86 20.21 -1.05 -5.24
C ALA A 86 18.84 -0.64 -4.66
N ILE A 87 18.81 0.15 -3.58
CA ILE A 87 17.57 0.67 -3.02
C ILE A 87 16.83 1.55 -4.03
N ALA A 88 17.53 2.46 -4.73
CA ALA A 88 16.92 3.30 -5.75
C ALA A 88 16.26 2.48 -6.87
N LEU A 89 16.93 1.41 -7.31
CA LEU A 89 16.38 0.49 -8.31
C LEU A 89 15.15 -0.24 -7.77
N GLN A 90 15.24 -0.84 -6.58
CA GLN A 90 14.13 -1.58 -5.96
C GLN A 90 12.91 -0.69 -5.70
N ALA A 91 13.12 0.56 -5.27
CA ALA A 91 12.03 1.51 -5.07
C ALA A 91 11.36 1.89 -6.40
N GLY A 92 12.13 2.03 -7.49
CA GLY A 92 11.58 2.24 -8.83
C GLY A 92 10.74 1.06 -9.32
N GLU A 93 11.22 -0.17 -9.13
CA GLU A 93 10.49 -1.39 -9.44
C GLU A 93 9.21 -1.52 -8.61
N LEU A 94 9.27 -1.18 -7.32
CA LEU A 94 8.12 -1.17 -6.44
C LEU A 94 7.07 -0.16 -6.91
N THR A 95 7.48 1.05 -7.32
CA THR A 95 6.59 2.06 -7.89
C THR A 95 5.83 1.52 -9.09
N ALA A 96 6.52 0.84 -10.02
CA ALA A 96 5.88 0.24 -11.18
C ALA A 96 4.88 -0.88 -10.79
N LYS A 97 5.19 -1.69 -9.78
CA LYS A 97 4.27 -2.71 -9.24
C LYS A 97 3.02 -2.07 -8.63
N VAL A 98 3.18 -0.95 -7.92
CA VAL A 98 2.05 -0.21 -7.34
C VAL A 98 1.08 0.25 -8.41
N GLU A 99 1.55 0.83 -9.50
CA GLU A 99 0.69 1.30 -10.58
C GLU A 99 -0.12 0.15 -11.22
N ALA A 100 0.53 -1.00 -11.43
CA ALA A 100 -0.15 -2.20 -11.92
C ALA A 100 -1.21 -2.71 -10.93
N LYS A 101 -0.87 -2.77 -9.63
CA LYS A 101 -1.79 -3.23 -8.57
C LYS A 101 -2.96 -2.25 -8.38
N LYS A 102 -2.73 -0.95 -8.47
CA LYS A 102 -3.78 0.07 -8.45
C LYS A 102 -4.81 -0.14 -9.56
N ALA A 103 -4.35 -0.41 -10.78
CA ALA A 103 -5.25 -0.69 -11.91
C ALA A 103 -6.07 -1.95 -11.68
N GLU A 104 -5.47 -3.02 -11.14
CA GLU A 104 -6.15 -4.28 -10.79
C GLU A 104 -7.22 -4.04 -9.72
N VAL A 105 -6.85 -3.42 -8.59
CA VAL A 105 -7.78 -3.16 -7.46
C VAL A 105 -8.88 -2.20 -7.86
N LYS A 106 -8.60 -1.23 -8.74
CA LYS A 106 -9.61 -0.35 -9.31
C LYS A 106 -10.67 -1.11 -10.09
N ALA A 107 -10.27 -2.04 -10.97
CA ALA A 107 -11.18 -2.86 -11.75
C ALA A 107 -11.98 -3.83 -10.84
N GLU A 108 -11.35 -4.39 -9.79
CA GLU A 108 -12.03 -5.19 -8.76
C GLU A 108 -13.11 -4.35 -8.07
N ALA A 109 -12.77 -3.15 -7.59
CA ALA A 109 -13.69 -2.24 -6.92
C ALA A 109 -14.91 -1.91 -7.79
N GLU A 110 -14.69 -1.61 -9.08
CA GLU A 110 -15.78 -1.32 -10.03
C GLU A 110 -16.74 -2.50 -10.18
N THR A 111 -16.19 -3.70 -10.38
CA THR A 111 -16.98 -4.93 -10.50
C THR A 111 -17.77 -5.21 -9.23
N MET A 112 -17.15 -5.05 -8.07
CA MET A 112 -17.81 -5.29 -6.78
C MET A 112 -18.90 -4.27 -6.48
N MET A 113 -18.70 -2.99 -6.79
CA MET A 113 -19.74 -1.95 -6.63
C MET A 113 -20.97 -2.25 -7.50
N ALA A 114 -20.77 -2.68 -8.74
CA ALA A 114 -21.87 -3.08 -9.61
C ALA A 114 -22.65 -4.29 -9.04
N GLY A 115 -21.94 -5.30 -8.53
CA GLY A 115 -22.55 -6.44 -7.85
C GLY A 115 -23.31 -6.05 -6.59
N ALA A 116 -22.72 -5.20 -5.74
CA ALA A 116 -23.38 -4.72 -4.52
C ALA A 116 -24.63 -3.89 -4.81
N THR A 117 -24.63 -3.08 -5.88
CA THR A 117 -25.82 -2.34 -6.32
C THR A 117 -26.94 -3.30 -6.71
N THR A 118 -26.63 -4.36 -7.44
CA THR A 118 -27.61 -5.39 -7.83
C THR A 118 -28.20 -6.09 -6.60
N LEU A 119 -27.39 -6.44 -5.61
CA LEU A 119 -27.85 -7.03 -4.35
C LEU A 119 -28.71 -6.06 -3.53
N LEU A 120 -28.38 -4.77 -3.53
CA LEU A 120 -29.18 -3.75 -2.87
C LEU A 120 -30.58 -3.64 -3.49
N ASP A 121 -30.66 -3.66 -4.81
CA ASP A 121 -31.96 -3.64 -5.53
C ASP A 121 -32.77 -4.92 -5.27
N GLU A 122 -32.11 -6.10 -5.22
CA GLU A 122 -32.74 -7.37 -4.84
C GLU A 122 -33.31 -7.30 -3.41
N ALA A 123 -32.51 -6.83 -2.45
CA ALA A 123 -32.91 -6.69 -1.06
C ALA A 123 -34.12 -5.74 -0.90
N LYS A 124 -34.07 -4.59 -1.59
CA LYS A 124 -35.22 -3.65 -1.63
C LYS A 124 -36.46 -4.28 -2.21
N ALA A 125 -36.37 -5.04 -3.30
CA ALA A 125 -37.48 -5.74 -3.92
C ALA A 125 -38.09 -6.83 -3.00
N LEU A 126 -37.23 -7.59 -2.29
CA LEU A 126 -37.65 -8.59 -1.32
C LEU A 126 -38.34 -7.93 -0.10
N LEU A 127 -37.81 -6.80 0.37
CA LEU A 127 -38.42 -6.06 1.48
C LEU A 127 -39.87 -5.62 1.18
N LEU A 128 -40.16 -5.28 -0.08
CA LEU A 128 -41.54 -4.94 -0.51
C LEU A 128 -42.49 -6.15 -0.48
N LYS A 129 -41.95 -7.37 -0.71
CA LYS A 129 -42.69 -8.64 -0.69
C LYS A 129 -42.84 -9.24 0.72
N ALA A 130 -42.05 -8.78 1.67
CA ALA A 130 -42.00 -9.33 3.02
C ALA A 130 -43.33 -9.17 3.76
N PRO A 131 -43.73 -10.16 4.59
CA PRO A 131 -45.04 -10.16 5.27
C PRO A 131 -45.12 -9.07 6.34
N LYS A 132 -46.13 -8.21 6.27
CA LYS A 132 -46.33 -7.02 7.14
C LYS A 132 -47.11 -7.34 8.44
N GLY A 133 -46.96 -8.53 9.04
CA GLY A 133 -47.61 -8.89 10.29
C GLY A 133 -47.11 -8.08 11.49
N LYS A 134 -47.91 -8.02 12.57
CA LYS A 134 -47.58 -7.25 13.78
C LYS A 134 -46.21 -7.68 14.40
N GLU A 135 -45.93 -8.98 14.41
CA GLU A 135 -44.68 -9.54 14.94
C GLU A 135 -43.45 -9.28 14.04
N GLY A 136 -43.65 -9.14 12.72
CA GLY A 136 -42.58 -8.89 11.76
C GLY A 136 -42.22 -7.40 11.57
N LYS A 137 -43.06 -6.48 12.06
CA LYS A 137 -42.88 -5.04 11.79
C LYS A 137 -41.56 -4.49 12.32
N ALA A 138 -41.17 -4.84 13.56
CA ALA A 138 -39.94 -4.34 14.17
C ALA A 138 -38.70 -4.83 13.38
N VAL A 139 -38.68 -6.11 12.99
CA VAL A 139 -37.62 -6.72 12.21
C VAL A 139 -37.50 -6.07 10.81
N LEU A 140 -38.65 -5.84 10.16
CA LEU A 140 -38.64 -5.15 8.86
C LEU A 140 -38.19 -3.70 8.95
N ASP A 141 -38.48 -2.99 10.05
CA ASP A 141 -38.02 -1.63 10.26
C ASP A 141 -36.49 -1.61 10.56
N GLU A 142 -35.95 -2.61 11.26
CA GLU A 142 -34.50 -2.81 11.44
C GLU A 142 -33.80 -3.06 10.10
N MET A 143 -34.31 -4.00 9.30
CA MET A 143 -33.77 -4.28 7.95
C MET A 143 -33.78 -3.06 7.03
N LYS A 144 -34.82 -2.21 7.10
CA LYS A 144 -34.86 -0.94 6.36
C LYS A 144 -33.74 0.01 6.79
N ASN A 145 -33.49 0.10 8.11
CA ASN A 145 -32.40 0.94 8.62
C ASN A 145 -31.04 0.41 8.20
N GLU A 146 -30.84 -0.92 8.23
CA GLU A 146 -29.64 -1.56 7.75
C GLU A 146 -29.42 -1.32 6.24
N LEU A 147 -30.47 -1.48 5.42
CA LEU A 147 -30.40 -1.18 3.99
C LEU A 147 -30.06 0.28 3.71
N ALA A 148 -30.60 1.22 4.48
CA ALA A 148 -30.27 2.63 4.36
C ALA A 148 -28.79 2.90 4.74
N ALA A 149 -28.29 2.23 5.77
CA ALA A 149 -26.86 2.32 6.17
C ALA A 149 -25.94 1.74 5.07
N VAL A 150 -26.30 0.60 4.47
CA VAL A 150 -25.59 0.02 3.34
C VAL A 150 -25.58 0.95 2.13
N GLU A 151 -26.72 1.55 1.79
CA GLU A 151 -26.85 2.51 0.68
C GLU A 151 -25.92 3.72 0.89
N THR A 152 -25.86 4.23 2.13
CA THR A 152 -24.93 5.30 2.50
C THR A 152 -23.47 4.83 2.34
N SER A 153 -23.14 3.64 2.84
CA SER A 153 -21.79 3.08 2.72
C SER A 153 -21.35 2.87 1.26
N LEU A 154 -22.26 2.43 0.38
CA LEU A 154 -21.99 2.30 -1.05
C LEU A 154 -21.83 3.65 -1.74
N THR A 155 -22.60 4.65 -1.32
CA THR A 155 -22.45 6.04 -1.80
C THR A 155 -21.08 6.60 -1.42
N ASP A 156 -20.63 6.39 -0.18
CA ASP A 156 -19.30 6.77 0.30
C ASP A 156 -18.21 6.03 -0.46
N ALA A 157 -18.36 4.73 -0.68
CA ALA A 157 -17.44 3.93 -1.47
C ALA A 157 -17.30 4.46 -2.89
N LYS A 158 -18.42 4.85 -3.52
CA LYS A 158 -18.40 5.46 -4.84
C LYS A 158 -17.70 6.82 -4.85
N ALA A 159 -17.91 7.66 -3.86
CA ALA A 159 -17.22 8.95 -3.74
C ALA A 159 -15.70 8.76 -3.60
N LEU A 160 -15.25 7.77 -2.81
CA LEU A 160 -13.84 7.41 -2.69
C LEU A 160 -13.26 6.88 -4.01
N TYR A 161 -14.02 6.04 -4.73
CA TYR A 161 -13.63 5.51 -6.03
C TYR A 161 -13.46 6.64 -7.05
N ASP A 162 -14.42 7.54 -7.15
CA ASP A 162 -14.40 8.69 -8.07
C ASP A 162 -13.27 9.68 -7.70
N GLY A 163 -12.93 9.79 -6.42
CA GLY A 163 -11.79 10.56 -5.91
C GLY A 163 -10.42 9.97 -6.23
N GLY A 164 -10.34 8.70 -6.62
CA GLY A 164 -9.13 8.06 -7.13
C GLY A 164 -8.01 7.85 -6.12
N THR A 165 -8.28 7.96 -4.81
CA THR A 165 -7.23 8.02 -3.79
C THR A 165 -6.78 6.65 -3.29
N ASN A 166 -7.69 5.80 -2.83
CA ASN A 166 -7.34 4.50 -2.24
C ASN A 166 -8.41 3.45 -2.55
N TYR A 167 -8.17 2.67 -3.61
CA TYR A 167 -9.11 1.63 -4.05
C TYR A 167 -9.20 0.44 -3.10
N VAL A 168 -8.19 0.18 -2.25
CA VAL A 168 -8.25 -0.89 -1.24
C VAL A 168 -9.37 -0.61 -0.24
N VAL A 169 -9.47 0.63 0.25
CA VAL A 169 -10.56 1.04 1.15
C VAL A 169 -11.93 0.93 0.49
N VAL A 170 -12.02 1.21 -0.83
CA VAL A 170 -13.27 1.02 -1.59
C VAL A 170 -13.67 -0.45 -1.60
N VAL A 171 -12.74 -1.34 -1.94
CA VAL A 171 -12.98 -2.79 -1.94
C VAL A 171 -13.45 -3.28 -0.58
N ASP A 172 -12.79 -2.86 0.51
CA ASP A 172 -13.14 -3.28 1.86
C ASP A 172 -14.55 -2.81 2.26
N LYS A 173 -14.89 -1.55 1.95
CA LYS A 173 -16.25 -1.03 2.21
C LYS A 173 -17.32 -1.78 1.43
N VAL A 174 -17.06 -2.07 0.15
CA VAL A 174 -18.01 -2.81 -0.70
C VAL A 174 -18.14 -4.26 -0.27
N LYS A 175 -17.06 -4.92 0.18
CA LYS A 175 -17.11 -6.26 0.78
C LYS A 175 -18.02 -6.29 1.99
N ALA A 176 -17.83 -5.40 2.94
CA ALA A 176 -18.65 -5.32 4.15
C ALA A 176 -20.14 -5.05 3.81
N ALA A 177 -20.40 -4.15 2.87
CA ALA A 177 -21.75 -3.87 2.38
C ALA A 177 -22.40 -5.12 1.74
N THR A 178 -21.64 -5.86 0.93
CA THR A 178 -22.08 -7.09 0.26
C THR A 178 -22.42 -8.20 1.27
N GLU A 179 -21.61 -8.38 2.32
CA GLU A 179 -21.87 -9.34 3.39
C GLU A 179 -23.19 -9.01 4.11
N THR A 180 -23.39 -7.73 4.48
CA THR A 180 -24.63 -7.28 5.11
C THR A 180 -25.84 -7.50 4.19
N LEU A 181 -25.75 -7.16 2.90
CA LEU A 181 -26.82 -7.39 1.92
C LEU A 181 -27.17 -8.87 1.79
N ASN A 182 -26.19 -9.75 1.72
CA ASN A 182 -26.44 -11.19 1.65
C ASN A 182 -27.17 -11.71 2.90
N GLY A 183 -26.83 -11.21 4.08
CA GLY A 183 -27.54 -11.51 5.33
C GLY A 183 -29.01 -11.09 5.26
N ILE A 184 -29.26 -9.82 4.92
CA ILE A 184 -30.62 -9.27 4.79
C ILE A 184 -31.43 -10.04 3.74
N ILE A 185 -30.85 -10.33 2.58
CA ILE A 185 -31.51 -11.11 1.51
C ILE A 185 -31.90 -12.50 2.00
N ALA A 186 -31.02 -13.19 2.71
CA ALA A 186 -31.29 -14.52 3.25
C ALA A 186 -32.45 -14.50 4.26
N GLU A 187 -32.47 -13.53 5.17
CA GLU A 187 -33.51 -13.36 6.17
C GLU A 187 -34.88 -13.00 5.52
N LEU A 188 -34.88 -12.08 4.54
CA LEU A 188 -36.07 -11.72 3.81
C LEU A 188 -36.66 -12.91 3.03
N LYS A 189 -35.80 -13.69 2.34
CA LYS A 189 -36.23 -14.91 1.64
C LYS A 189 -36.84 -15.92 2.60
N ALA A 190 -36.21 -16.15 3.76
CA ALA A 190 -36.73 -17.05 4.79
C ALA A 190 -38.09 -16.57 5.33
N ALA A 191 -38.25 -15.28 5.58
CA ALA A 191 -39.52 -14.71 6.06
C ALA A 191 -40.64 -14.82 5.02
N ILE A 192 -40.37 -14.59 3.74
CA ILE A 192 -41.31 -14.73 2.64
C ILE A 192 -41.79 -16.18 2.50
N VAL A 193 -40.85 -17.14 2.49
CA VAL A 193 -41.17 -18.58 2.39
C VAL A 193 -42.01 -19.06 3.58
N LYS A 194 -41.64 -18.65 4.81
CA LYS A 194 -42.38 -18.98 6.04
C LYS A 194 -43.83 -18.47 5.99
N ALA A 195 -44.08 -17.37 5.32
CA ALA A 195 -45.41 -16.81 5.11
C ALA A 195 -46.21 -17.42 3.93
N GLY A 196 -45.66 -18.43 3.25
CA GLY A 196 -46.28 -19.08 2.07
C GLY A 196 -46.06 -18.32 0.76
N GLY A 197 -45.22 -17.28 0.74
CA GLY A 197 -44.87 -16.56 -0.47
C GLY A 197 -43.83 -17.31 -1.33
N LYS A 198 -43.70 -16.90 -2.60
CA LYS A 198 -42.66 -17.35 -3.53
C LYS A 198 -41.57 -16.27 -3.64
N VAL A 199 -40.31 -16.67 -3.59
CA VAL A 199 -39.13 -15.82 -3.74
C VAL A 199 -38.74 -15.65 -5.20
#